data_a024c4f64ec684b5e75ad4722c0ec258
#
_entry.id   a024c4f64ec684b5e75ad4722c0ec258
#
_cell.length_a   1.000
_cell.length_b   1.000
_cell.length_c   1.000
_cell.angle_alpha   90.00
_cell.angle_beta   90.00
_cell.angle_gamma   90.00
#
_symmetry.space_group_name_H-M   'P 1'
#
loop_
_entity.id
_entity.type
_entity.pdbx_description
1 polymer ?
#
loop_
_entity_poly.entity_id
_entity_poly.type
_entity_poly.pdbx_seq_one_letter_code
_entity_poly.pdbx_strand_id
1 'polypeptide(L)'
;MSLAESQARLTRRERIPEAELSLGVSLNSKVRNEEAPAPEFIGYTAELSVPLPFSNANKGNIRTFQLSVQQSRLQADALENQILSEIIQAHNSYQIAKRNAETYSSELVSDAETILEGRLYAYQRGETSLIEVLSAQETYNQVRKSHSEALHQCMIAWVELQKATGRLEIVIKD
;
A
#
# COMPACT_ATOMS: atom_id res chain seq x y z
N MET A 1 8.35 7.87 9.26
CA MET A 1 9.05 8.07 10.55
C MET A 1 9.70 9.43 10.65
N SER A 2 10.51 9.88 9.72
CA SER A 2 11.21 11.18 9.76
C SER A 2 10.29 12.41 9.95
N LEU A 3 9.11 12.41 9.35
CA LEU A 3 8.14 13.51 9.48
C LEU A 3 7.65 13.66 10.93
N ALA A 4 7.18 12.57 11.55
CA ALA A 4 6.66 12.59 12.92
C ALA A 4 7.74 12.97 13.94
N GLU A 5 8.97 12.53 13.73
CA GLU A 5 10.12 12.92 14.57
C GLU A 5 10.49 14.41 14.39
N SER A 6 10.41 14.93 13.17
CA SER A 6 10.65 16.34 12.88
C SER A 6 9.58 17.24 13.51
N GLN A 7 8.31 16.84 13.44
CA GLN A 7 7.21 17.53 14.11
C GLN A 7 7.38 17.54 15.64
N ALA A 8 7.75 16.39 16.23
CA ALA A 8 8.02 16.33 17.67
C ALA A 8 9.19 17.22 18.11
N ARG A 9 10.22 17.39 17.27
CA ARG A 9 11.34 18.31 17.54
C ARG A 9 10.89 19.78 17.43
N LEU A 10 10.09 20.08 16.41
CA LEU A 10 9.55 21.44 16.21
C LEU A 10 8.72 21.85 17.42
N THR A 11 7.75 21.03 17.84
CA THR A 11 6.89 21.30 18.98
C THR A 11 7.67 21.48 20.30
N ARG A 12 8.82 20.80 20.45
CA ARG A 12 9.71 21.05 21.59
C ARG A 12 10.38 22.42 21.54
N ARG A 13 10.74 22.91 20.34
CA ARG A 13 11.37 24.22 20.17
C ARG A 13 10.38 25.37 20.37
N GLU A 14 9.11 25.16 19.99
CA GLU A 14 8.01 26.09 20.22
C GLU A 14 7.72 26.38 21.72
N ARG A 15 8.39 25.68 22.64
CA ARG A 15 8.36 26.04 24.08
C ARG A 15 9.10 27.34 24.38
N ILE A 16 10.04 27.73 23.53
CA ILE A 16 10.79 28.98 23.68
C ILE A 16 9.93 30.07 23.05
N PRO A 17 9.44 31.04 23.84
CA PRO A 17 8.65 32.13 23.30
C PRO A 17 9.48 32.98 22.34
N GLU A 18 8.88 33.34 21.22
CA GLU A 18 9.48 34.29 20.28
C GLU A 18 9.27 35.70 20.82
N ALA A 19 10.36 36.44 20.99
CA ALA A 19 10.30 37.87 21.32
C ALA A 19 10.03 38.65 20.03
N GLU A 20 8.99 39.46 20.05
CA GLU A 20 8.63 40.35 18.95
C GLU A 20 8.99 41.78 19.29
N LEU A 21 9.80 42.42 18.45
CA LEU A 21 10.14 43.85 18.53
C LEU A 21 9.46 44.59 17.40
N SER A 22 8.53 45.49 17.73
CA SER A 22 7.90 46.35 16.76
C SER A 22 8.37 47.81 16.96
N LEU A 23 8.68 48.45 15.86
CA LEU A 23 9.04 49.87 15.79
C LEU A 23 8.01 50.60 14.94
N GLY A 24 7.42 51.64 15.45
CA GLY A 24 6.41 52.40 14.74
C GLY A 24 6.74 53.92 14.74
N VAL A 25 6.32 54.59 13.69
CA VAL A 25 6.33 56.05 13.58
C VAL A 25 4.90 56.48 13.33
N SER A 26 4.39 57.36 14.18
CA SER A 26 3.06 57.98 14.03
C SER A 26 3.20 59.45 13.70
N LEU A 27 2.54 59.88 12.63
CA LEU A 27 2.45 61.28 12.22
C LEU A 27 1.07 61.80 12.61
N ASN A 28 1.03 62.73 13.56
CA ASN A 28 -0.21 63.35 14.00
C ASN A 28 -0.27 64.79 13.43
N SER A 29 -1.25 65.03 12.59
CA SER A 29 -1.47 66.36 12.02
C SER A 29 -2.16 67.26 13.03
N LYS A 30 -1.95 68.59 12.86
CA LYS A 30 -2.53 69.60 13.71
C LYS A 30 -4.05 69.57 13.70
N VAL A 31 -4.64 69.46 14.88
CA VAL A 31 -6.09 69.51 15.07
C VAL A 31 -6.45 70.93 15.42
N ARG A 32 -7.28 71.60 14.58
CA ARG A 32 -7.79 72.95 14.76
C ARG A 32 -9.25 72.90 15.24
N ASN A 33 -9.48 72.46 16.46
CA ASN A 33 -10.81 72.63 17.01
C ASN A 33 -10.72 73.59 18.23
N GLU A 34 -11.84 74.21 18.53
CA GLU A 34 -11.87 75.29 19.59
C GLU A 34 -11.84 74.64 20.99
N GLU A 35 -12.22 73.40 21.15
CA GLU A 35 -12.31 72.78 22.47
C GLU A 35 -11.00 72.10 22.89
N ALA A 36 -10.24 71.51 21.97
CA ALA A 36 -8.98 70.84 22.25
C ALA A 36 -8.00 70.88 21.07
N PRO A 37 -7.32 72.07 20.88
CA PRO A 37 -6.34 72.16 19.82
C PRO A 37 -5.10 71.31 20.13
N ALA A 38 -4.64 70.52 19.18
CA ALA A 38 -3.44 69.70 19.32
C ALA A 38 -2.38 70.15 18.29
N PRO A 39 -1.11 70.31 18.68
CA PRO A 39 -0.04 70.62 17.74
C PRO A 39 0.30 69.40 16.86
N GLU A 40 0.91 69.64 15.73
CA GLU A 40 1.52 68.62 14.89
C GLU A 40 2.72 68.03 15.64
N PHE A 41 2.76 66.66 15.73
CA PHE A 41 3.91 65.97 16.32
C PHE A 41 4.17 64.61 15.65
N ILE A 42 5.42 64.24 15.68
CA ILE A 42 5.89 62.93 15.24
C ILE A 42 6.11 62.07 16.50
N GLY A 43 5.38 61.00 16.62
CA GLY A 43 5.56 60.02 17.69
C GLY A 43 6.39 58.84 17.21
N TYR A 44 7.27 58.36 18.05
CA TYR A 44 8.02 57.13 17.84
C TYR A 44 7.59 56.13 18.90
N THR A 45 7.26 54.90 18.46
CA THR A 45 6.90 53.82 19.36
C THR A 45 7.86 52.67 19.17
N ALA A 46 8.31 52.11 20.27
CA ALA A 46 9.05 50.84 20.30
C ALA A 46 8.36 49.93 21.29
N GLU A 47 7.94 48.76 20.82
CA GLU A 47 7.23 47.76 21.63
C GLU A 47 7.99 46.46 21.57
N LEU A 48 8.27 45.86 22.75
CA LEU A 48 8.82 44.54 22.92
C LEU A 48 7.76 43.66 23.55
N SER A 49 7.26 42.67 22.77
CA SER A 49 6.30 41.70 23.22
C SER A 49 6.97 40.36 23.42
N VAL A 50 6.81 39.77 24.60
CA VAL A 50 7.30 38.42 24.92
C VAL A 50 6.14 37.63 25.49
N PRO A 51 5.56 36.65 24.74
CA PRO A 51 4.48 35.85 25.26
C PRO A 51 5.02 34.86 26.32
N LEU A 52 4.66 35.08 27.59
CA LEU A 52 5.07 34.20 28.68
C LEU A 52 4.03 33.11 28.90
N PRO A 53 4.36 31.83 28.68
CA PRO A 53 3.44 30.71 28.92
C PRO A 53 3.34 30.40 30.41
N PHE A 54 2.43 31.05 31.11
CA PHE A 54 2.22 30.85 32.57
C PHE A 54 1.64 29.50 32.97
N SER A 55 1.05 28.74 32.03
CA SER A 55 0.49 27.42 32.29
C SER A 55 1.02 26.41 31.30
N ASN A 56 1.09 25.19 31.67
CA ASN A 56 1.30 23.98 30.89
C ASN A 56 2.44 23.92 29.83
N ALA A 57 3.09 25.04 29.48
CA ALA A 57 4.25 25.15 28.57
C ALA A 57 4.23 24.14 27.38
N ASN A 58 3.08 24.02 26.69
CA ASN A 58 2.85 23.12 25.55
C ASN A 58 3.04 21.60 25.83
N LYS A 59 3.01 21.18 27.13
CA LYS A 59 3.26 19.77 27.54
C LYS A 59 2.26 18.79 26.91
N GLY A 60 1.00 19.19 26.74
CA GLY A 60 -0.03 18.37 26.10
C GLY A 60 0.33 18.03 24.66
N ASN A 61 0.67 19.04 23.85
CA ASN A 61 1.05 18.87 22.46
C ASN A 61 2.35 18.05 22.33
N ILE A 62 3.33 18.30 23.19
CA ILE A 62 4.58 17.51 23.20
C ILE A 62 4.25 16.02 23.45
N ARG A 63 3.35 15.72 24.41
CA ARG A 63 2.93 14.35 24.70
C ARG A 63 2.21 13.72 23.52
N THR A 64 1.32 14.46 22.86
CA THR A 64 0.59 14.00 21.65
C THR A 64 1.57 13.65 20.53
N PHE A 65 2.53 14.50 20.23
CA PHE A 65 3.51 14.20 19.18
C PHE A 65 4.45 13.05 19.54
N GLN A 66 4.80 12.89 20.82
CA GLN A 66 5.55 11.70 21.26
C GLN A 66 4.77 10.41 21.04
N LEU A 67 3.47 10.41 21.35
CA LEU A 67 2.59 9.26 21.10
C LEU A 67 2.40 9.01 19.60
N SER A 68 2.30 10.07 18.80
CA SER A 68 2.23 9.97 17.34
C SER A 68 3.51 9.31 16.74
N VAL A 69 4.69 9.61 17.27
CA VAL A 69 5.93 8.92 16.87
C VAL A 69 5.85 7.43 17.21
N GLN A 70 5.39 7.08 18.42
CA GLN A 70 5.21 5.67 18.81
C GLN A 70 4.20 4.96 17.92
N GLN A 71 3.06 5.60 17.64
CA GLN A 71 2.05 5.07 16.73
C GLN A 71 2.62 4.83 15.33
N SER A 72 3.40 5.77 14.78
CA SER A 72 4.02 5.61 13.47
C SER A 72 5.04 4.46 13.42
N ARG A 73 5.73 4.19 14.53
CA ARG A 73 6.63 3.02 14.64
C ARG A 73 5.84 1.72 14.62
N LEU A 74 4.80 1.61 15.45
CA LEU A 74 3.95 0.42 15.49
C LEU A 74 3.26 0.16 14.15
N GLN A 75 2.85 1.22 13.44
CA GLN A 75 2.30 1.09 12.09
C GLN A 75 3.33 0.57 11.09
N ALA A 76 4.60 1.00 11.19
CA ALA A 76 5.67 0.49 10.33
C ALA A 76 5.94 -1.00 10.61
N ASP A 77 6.02 -1.40 11.88
CA ASP A 77 6.21 -2.80 12.28
C ASP A 77 5.03 -3.68 11.84
N ALA A 78 3.80 -3.17 11.97
CA ALA A 78 2.60 -3.87 11.50
C ALA A 78 2.60 -4.05 9.97
N LEU A 79 3.00 -3.02 9.23
CA LEU A 79 3.11 -3.09 7.76
C LEU A 79 4.19 -4.08 7.33
N GLU A 80 5.33 -4.12 8.01
CA GLU A 80 6.40 -5.10 7.74
C GLU A 80 5.88 -6.53 7.92
N ASN A 81 5.19 -6.81 9.04
CA ASN A 81 4.58 -8.12 9.28
C ASN A 81 3.51 -8.48 8.24
N GLN A 82 2.73 -7.50 7.79
CA GLN A 82 1.73 -7.70 6.73
C GLN A 82 2.42 -8.08 5.41
N ILE A 83 3.46 -7.36 5.00
CA ILE A 83 4.22 -7.66 3.77
C ILE A 83 4.81 -9.06 3.84
N LEU A 84 5.42 -9.45 4.96
CA LEU A 84 5.97 -10.79 5.14
C LEU A 84 4.89 -11.87 5.00
N SER A 85 3.71 -11.64 5.60
CA SER A 85 2.58 -12.57 5.50
C SER A 85 2.06 -12.70 4.07
N GLU A 86 1.96 -11.59 3.34
CA GLU A 86 1.54 -11.56 1.93
C GLU A 86 2.53 -12.34 1.04
N ILE A 87 3.84 -12.16 1.24
CA ILE A 87 4.88 -12.89 0.49
C ILE A 87 4.79 -14.39 0.77
N ILE A 88 4.66 -14.80 2.03
CA ILE A 88 4.54 -16.21 2.41
C ILE A 88 3.29 -16.84 1.79
N GLN A 89 2.16 -16.12 1.84
CA GLN A 89 0.90 -16.59 1.26
C GLN A 89 1.01 -16.73 -0.26
N ALA A 90 1.53 -15.72 -0.95
CA ALA A 90 1.72 -15.76 -2.40
C ALA A 90 2.69 -16.88 -2.83
N HIS A 91 3.77 -17.09 -2.07
CA HIS A 91 4.71 -18.18 -2.32
C HIS A 91 4.04 -19.55 -2.17
N ASN A 92 3.28 -19.77 -1.10
CA ASN A 92 2.57 -21.02 -0.88
C ASN A 92 1.53 -21.29 -1.97
N SER A 93 0.76 -20.27 -2.37
CA SER A 93 -0.21 -20.35 -3.46
C SER A 93 0.47 -20.73 -4.78
N TYR A 94 1.61 -20.11 -5.08
CA TYR A 94 2.40 -20.48 -6.27
C TYR A 94 2.89 -21.92 -6.23
N GLN A 95 3.41 -22.39 -5.09
CA GLN A 95 3.87 -23.78 -4.94
C GLN A 95 2.74 -24.81 -5.16
N ILE A 96 1.55 -24.51 -4.64
CA ILE A 96 0.37 -25.35 -4.83
C ILE A 96 -0.05 -25.36 -6.30
N ALA A 97 -0.17 -24.19 -6.92
CA ALA A 97 -0.56 -24.06 -8.32
C ALA A 97 0.45 -24.73 -9.26
N LYS A 98 1.75 -24.61 -8.97
CA LYS A 98 2.81 -25.29 -9.70
C LYS A 98 2.67 -26.82 -9.63
N ARG A 99 2.48 -27.38 -8.44
CA ARG A 99 2.27 -28.84 -8.28
C ARG A 99 1.02 -29.31 -9.03
N ASN A 100 -0.06 -28.53 -9.00
CA ASN A 100 -1.26 -28.86 -9.76
C ASN A 100 -0.99 -28.85 -11.27
N ALA A 101 -0.25 -27.88 -11.79
CA ALA A 101 0.15 -27.83 -13.19
C ALA A 101 1.06 -29.01 -13.59
N GLU A 102 1.93 -29.44 -12.69
CA GLU A 102 2.76 -30.64 -12.87
C GLU A 102 1.92 -31.93 -12.87
N THR A 103 0.89 -32.00 -12.03
CA THR A 103 -0.04 -33.15 -11.95
C THR A 103 -0.89 -33.29 -13.24
N TYR A 104 -1.43 -32.16 -13.73
CA TYR A 104 -2.12 -32.10 -15.02
C TYR A 104 -1.15 -31.84 -16.16
N SER A 105 -0.10 -32.64 -16.27
CA SER A 105 0.93 -32.49 -17.29
C SER A 105 0.40 -32.77 -18.70
N SER A 106 1.19 -32.35 -19.71
CA SER A 106 0.93 -32.73 -21.11
C SER A 106 0.94 -34.24 -21.32
N GLU A 107 1.65 -35.00 -20.48
CA GLU A 107 1.70 -36.45 -20.49
C GLU A 107 0.33 -37.04 -20.13
N LEU A 108 -0.33 -36.53 -19.07
CA LEU A 108 -1.67 -36.97 -18.69
C LEU A 108 -2.71 -36.71 -19.79
N VAL A 109 -2.57 -35.61 -20.53
CA VAL A 109 -3.42 -35.29 -21.69
C VAL A 109 -3.18 -36.30 -22.82
N SER A 110 -1.92 -36.62 -23.11
CA SER A 110 -1.54 -37.64 -24.12
C SER A 110 -2.04 -39.05 -23.76
N ASP A 111 -1.98 -39.43 -22.50
CA ASP A 111 -2.52 -40.68 -22.01
C ASP A 111 -4.04 -40.78 -22.20
N ALA A 112 -4.76 -39.71 -21.85
CA ALA A 112 -6.20 -39.62 -22.04
C ALA A 112 -6.59 -39.67 -23.54
N GLU A 113 -5.80 -39.08 -24.42
CA GLU A 113 -5.95 -39.13 -25.87
C GLU A 113 -5.74 -40.58 -26.40
N THR A 114 -4.68 -41.23 -25.94
CA THR A 114 -4.38 -42.62 -26.29
C THR A 114 -5.51 -43.58 -25.87
N ILE A 115 -6.08 -43.36 -24.66
CA ILE A 115 -7.23 -44.14 -24.19
C ILE A 115 -8.46 -43.91 -25.09
N LEU A 116 -8.73 -42.68 -25.48
CA LEU A 116 -9.83 -42.35 -26.39
C LEU A 116 -9.66 -43.02 -27.75
N GLU A 117 -8.47 -42.91 -28.33
CA GLU A 117 -8.14 -43.56 -29.63
C GLU A 117 -8.33 -45.08 -29.53
N GLY A 118 -7.87 -45.73 -28.46
CA GLY A 118 -8.05 -47.14 -28.21
C GLY A 118 -9.52 -47.56 -28.12
N ARG A 119 -10.38 -46.72 -27.45
CA ARG A 119 -11.83 -46.97 -27.38
C ARG A 119 -12.53 -46.77 -28.72
N LEU A 120 -12.12 -45.78 -29.53
CA LEU A 120 -12.62 -45.59 -30.86
C LEU A 120 -12.30 -46.78 -31.78
N TYR A 121 -11.07 -47.27 -31.71
CA TYR A 121 -10.64 -48.44 -32.47
C TYR A 121 -11.43 -49.72 -32.10
N ALA A 122 -11.62 -50.00 -30.81
CA ALA A 122 -12.40 -51.10 -30.32
C ALA A 122 -13.90 -51.02 -30.74
N TYR A 123 -14.46 -49.79 -30.75
CA TYR A 123 -15.84 -49.56 -31.20
C TYR A 123 -16.00 -49.87 -32.69
N GLN A 124 -15.05 -49.48 -33.53
CA GLN A 124 -15.08 -49.79 -34.98
C GLN A 124 -15.09 -51.29 -35.26
N ARG A 125 -14.54 -52.10 -34.33
CA ARG A 125 -14.52 -53.53 -34.40
C ARG A 125 -15.73 -54.19 -33.76
N GLY A 126 -16.62 -53.41 -33.14
CA GLY A 126 -17.77 -53.94 -32.40
C GLY A 126 -17.43 -54.55 -31.03
N GLU A 127 -16.23 -54.31 -30.50
CA GLU A 127 -15.70 -54.83 -29.24
C GLU A 127 -16.09 -54.01 -28.01
N THR A 128 -16.58 -52.76 -28.21
CA THR A 128 -17.02 -51.87 -27.15
C THR A 128 -18.28 -51.09 -27.56
N SER A 129 -18.97 -50.48 -26.58
CA SER A 129 -20.21 -49.75 -26.81
C SER A 129 -19.90 -48.25 -27.13
N LEU A 130 -20.83 -47.58 -27.83
CA LEU A 130 -20.74 -46.13 -28.06
C LEU A 130 -20.68 -45.33 -26.75
N ILE A 131 -21.34 -45.81 -25.69
CA ILE A 131 -21.34 -45.15 -24.36
C ILE A 131 -19.92 -45.12 -23.79
N GLU A 132 -19.11 -46.17 -23.98
CA GLU A 132 -17.73 -46.18 -23.50
C GLU A 132 -16.83 -45.21 -24.28
N VAL A 133 -17.07 -45.04 -25.59
CA VAL A 133 -16.38 -44.03 -26.40
C VAL A 133 -16.72 -42.63 -25.93
N LEU A 134 -18.01 -42.35 -25.71
CA LEU A 134 -18.47 -41.05 -25.24
C LEU A 134 -17.89 -40.71 -23.84
N SER A 135 -17.84 -41.71 -22.95
CA SER A 135 -17.23 -41.56 -21.63
C SER A 135 -15.72 -41.26 -21.71
N ALA A 136 -15.00 -41.94 -22.61
CA ALA A 136 -13.58 -41.66 -22.85
C ALA A 136 -13.37 -40.27 -23.45
N GLN A 137 -14.24 -39.84 -24.38
CA GLN A 137 -14.24 -38.47 -24.96
C GLN A 137 -14.46 -37.40 -23.89
N GLU A 138 -15.42 -37.63 -23.00
CA GLU A 138 -15.69 -36.68 -21.88
C GLU A 138 -14.49 -36.62 -20.93
N THR A 139 -13.89 -37.75 -20.59
CA THR A 139 -12.67 -37.80 -19.77
C THR A 139 -11.51 -37.06 -20.41
N TYR A 140 -11.26 -37.25 -21.69
CA TYR A 140 -10.23 -36.54 -22.44
C TYR A 140 -10.48 -35.02 -22.41
N ASN A 141 -11.71 -34.58 -22.70
CA ASN A 141 -12.07 -33.17 -22.67
C ASN A 141 -11.88 -32.57 -21.27
N GLN A 142 -12.25 -33.29 -20.22
CA GLN A 142 -12.10 -32.87 -18.84
C GLN A 142 -10.62 -32.72 -18.44
N VAL A 143 -9.79 -33.70 -18.77
CA VAL A 143 -8.34 -33.69 -18.52
C VAL A 143 -7.70 -32.49 -19.23
N ARG A 144 -8.01 -32.31 -20.52
CA ARG A 144 -7.51 -31.17 -21.32
C ARG A 144 -7.91 -29.83 -20.75
N LYS A 145 -9.16 -29.69 -20.29
CA LYS A 145 -9.66 -28.49 -19.63
C LYS A 145 -8.91 -28.23 -18.32
N SER A 146 -8.79 -29.25 -17.46
CA SER A 146 -8.09 -29.15 -16.18
C SER A 146 -6.61 -28.79 -16.34
N HIS A 147 -5.94 -29.34 -17.38
CA HIS A 147 -4.57 -28.95 -17.73
C HIS A 147 -4.46 -27.46 -18.04
N SER A 148 -5.33 -26.93 -18.91
CA SER A 148 -5.35 -25.51 -19.26
C SER A 148 -5.65 -24.61 -18.06
N GLU A 149 -6.59 -25.01 -17.22
CA GLU A 149 -6.93 -24.27 -15.99
C GLU A 149 -5.77 -24.29 -14.98
N ALA A 150 -5.08 -25.41 -14.82
CA ALA A 150 -3.94 -25.53 -13.91
C ALA A 150 -2.76 -24.65 -14.36
N LEU A 151 -2.46 -24.61 -15.67
CA LEU A 151 -1.44 -23.72 -16.23
C LEU A 151 -1.81 -22.25 -16.00
N HIS A 152 -3.06 -21.87 -16.26
CA HIS A 152 -3.55 -20.50 -16.05
C HIS A 152 -3.44 -20.10 -14.57
N GLN A 153 -3.84 -20.95 -13.64
CA GLN A 153 -3.73 -20.67 -12.20
C GLN A 153 -2.27 -20.57 -11.76
N CYS A 154 -1.38 -21.37 -12.31
CA CYS A 154 0.05 -21.28 -12.04
C CYS A 154 0.63 -19.93 -12.49
N MET A 155 0.22 -19.44 -13.66
CA MET A 155 0.63 -18.12 -14.17
C MET A 155 0.12 -16.98 -13.31
N ILE A 156 -1.16 -17.03 -12.89
CA ILE A 156 -1.73 -16.03 -11.97
C ILE A 156 -0.95 -16.01 -10.65
N ALA A 157 -0.77 -17.17 -10.03
CA ALA A 157 -0.07 -17.27 -8.76
C ALA A 157 1.39 -16.79 -8.85
N TRP A 158 2.04 -17.01 -9.99
CA TRP A 158 3.37 -16.49 -10.26
C TRP A 158 3.39 -14.95 -10.32
N VAL A 159 2.42 -14.33 -11.02
CA VAL A 159 2.30 -12.87 -11.09
C VAL A 159 2.00 -12.27 -9.72
N GLU A 160 1.14 -12.92 -8.92
CA GLU A 160 0.87 -12.48 -7.54
C GLU A 160 2.12 -12.53 -6.66
N LEU A 161 2.94 -13.58 -6.81
CA LEU A 161 4.22 -13.67 -6.11
C LEU A 161 5.18 -12.56 -6.53
N GLN A 162 5.28 -12.26 -7.81
CA GLN A 162 6.09 -11.15 -8.34
C GLN A 162 5.61 -9.80 -7.78
N LYS A 163 4.30 -9.60 -7.72
CA LYS A 163 3.69 -8.41 -7.11
C LYS A 163 4.04 -8.30 -5.62
N ALA A 164 3.87 -9.38 -4.86
CA ALA A 164 4.15 -9.40 -3.42
C ALA A 164 5.63 -9.13 -3.11
N THR A 165 6.54 -9.61 -3.96
CA THR A 165 7.99 -9.38 -3.81
C THR A 165 8.47 -8.04 -4.38
N GLY A 166 7.60 -7.26 -5.04
CA GLY A 166 7.95 -6.00 -5.69
C GLY A 166 8.81 -6.16 -6.95
N ARG A 167 8.92 -7.37 -7.50
CA ARG A 167 9.69 -7.69 -8.72
C ARG A 167 8.75 -7.88 -9.90
N LEU A 168 8.10 -6.80 -10.34
CA LEU A 168 7.29 -6.82 -11.56
C LEU A 168 8.19 -6.71 -12.80
N GLU A 169 8.91 -7.77 -13.13
CA GLU A 169 9.47 -7.95 -14.46
C GLU A 169 8.38 -8.54 -15.37
N ILE A 170 7.51 -7.69 -15.90
CA ILE A 170 6.63 -8.08 -17.00
C ILE A 170 7.49 -8.09 -18.27
N VAL A 171 8.10 -9.22 -18.58
CA VAL A 171 8.69 -9.46 -19.88
C VAL A 171 7.54 -9.70 -20.87
N ILE A 172 7.01 -8.62 -21.45
CA ILE A 172 6.15 -8.73 -22.63
C ILE A 172 7.09 -9.12 -23.78
N LYS A 173 7.09 -10.40 -24.11
CA LYS A 173 7.78 -10.91 -25.29
C LYS A 173 6.80 -10.72 -26.46
N ASP A 174 7.10 -9.71 -27.31
CA ASP A 174 6.46 -9.51 -28.60
C ASP A 174 6.61 -10.72 -29.51
#